data_3892412c4555f0c66ed682a16e671384
#
_entry.id   3892412c4555f0c66ed682a16e671384
#
_cell.length_a   1.000
_cell.length_b   1.000
_cell.length_c   1.000
_cell.angle_alpha   90.00
_cell.angle_beta   90.00
_cell.angle_gamma   90.00
#
_symmetry.space_group_name_H-M   'P 1'
#
loop_
_entity.id
_entity.type
_entity.pdbx_description
1 polymer ?
#
loop_
_entity_poly.entity_id
_entity_poly.type
_entity_poly.pdbx_seq_one_letter_code
_entity_poly.pdbx_strand_id
1 'polypeptide(L)'
;MPTELYSHNKRAYENAVSLLETRKKTAVIHPTGTGKSFIAFKLCEDNPDKKICWISPSEYIFATQLENLKKASNGYAPENISFFTYAKLMNMDKSEISEIKPDYIILDEFHRCGAEMWGQGVDRLLSEYPETPVLGLSATAIRYLDNQRNMADELFDGNIASEMTLGEAIVLGILAPPKYVLSAFSCEKDLERYKRRVMCAKSRAVRDEGEKYLDALKRALEKADGLDVIFDKHMTERTGKYIVFCANYEHMCRMRELSGEWFGKVDKAPHIYSMYSEDPSSDREFKSFKDDSDNTHLRLLYCIDALNEGVHVDGISGVILLRPTVSPIIYKQQIGRALQTGIKQSSVIFDIVLNIENLYSIGSVEEEMQIATAYYRSLGLDDKIVNEHFKIIDEVHDCLELFDRLGEMLSASWSLMYEKAKEYYAENGNLEVPKRYLTPGGYTLGAWIRTQRLVYAGKTYGILTDWQIKKLEKIGMRWENIRD
;
A
#
# COMPACT_ATOMS: atom_id res chain seq x y z
N MET A 1 25.32 6.88 22.65
CA MET A 1 26.14 6.28 21.57
C MET A 1 25.59 6.81 20.26
N PRO A 2 26.41 6.99 19.24
CA PRO A 2 25.92 7.46 17.94
C PRO A 2 24.90 6.48 17.35
N THR A 3 23.97 7.01 16.56
CA THR A 3 22.95 6.21 15.87
C THR A 3 23.61 5.23 14.91
N GLU A 4 23.49 3.94 15.18
CA GLU A 4 24.03 2.91 14.30
C GLU A 4 22.98 2.55 13.23
N LEU A 5 23.36 2.75 11.98
CA LEU A 5 22.52 2.43 10.83
C LEU A 5 22.71 0.97 10.38
N TYR A 6 21.64 0.30 10.02
CA TYR A 6 21.75 -0.95 9.27
C TYR A 6 22.54 -0.75 7.97
N SER A 7 23.21 -1.79 7.48
CA SER A 7 24.11 -1.70 6.33
C SER A 7 23.46 -1.08 5.08
N HIS A 8 22.21 -1.45 4.78
CA HIS A 8 21.46 -0.87 3.67
C HIS A 8 21.15 0.63 3.87
N ASN A 9 20.82 1.03 5.10
CA ASN A 9 20.56 2.44 5.44
C ASN A 9 21.84 3.27 5.50
N LYS A 10 22.99 2.67 5.87
CA LYS A 10 24.29 3.36 5.83
C LYS A 10 24.64 3.81 4.42
N ARG A 11 24.51 2.91 3.44
CA ARG A 11 24.75 3.24 2.03
C ARG A 11 23.77 4.29 1.52
N ALA A 12 22.49 4.17 1.88
CA ALA A 12 21.46 5.14 1.52
C ALA A 12 21.76 6.53 2.11
N TYR A 13 22.24 6.58 3.35
CA TYR A 13 22.68 7.80 4.02
C TYR A 13 23.87 8.47 3.33
N GLU A 14 24.93 7.71 3.04
CA GLU A 14 26.13 8.20 2.34
C GLU A 14 25.76 8.81 0.98
N ASN A 15 24.93 8.14 0.21
CA ASN A 15 24.42 8.66 -1.06
C ASN A 15 23.56 9.92 -0.86
N ALA A 16 22.71 9.94 0.16
CA ALA A 16 21.84 11.09 0.46
C ALA A 16 22.68 12.32 0.79
N VAL A 17 23.68 12.21 1.66
CA VAL A 17 24.58 13.32 2.02
C VAL A 17 25.28 13.86 0.77
N SER A 18 25.85 13.00 -0.06
CA SER A 18 26.50 13.41 -1.32
C SER A 18 25.57 14.16 -2.27
N LEU A 19 24.31 13.71 -2.39
CA LEU A 19 23.31 14.38 -3.24
C LEU A 19 22.81 15.70 -2.62
N LEU A 20 22.65 15.77 -1.30
CA LEU A 20 22.30 17.02 -0.62
C LEU A 20 23.36 18.10 -0.80
N GLU A 21 24.64 17.74 -0.78
CA GLU A 21 25.74 18.66 -1.06
C GLU A 21 25.77 19.15 -2.51
N THR A 22 25.54 18.25 -3.46
CA THR A 22 25.73 18.51 -4.89
C THR A 22 24.47 18.97 -5.62
N ARG A 23 23.28 18.45 -5.21
CA ARG A 23 21.98 18.66 -5.87
C ARG A 23 20.97 19.39 -5.01
N LYS A 24 21.25 19.59 -3.73
CA LYS A 24 20.36 20.20 -2.72
C LYS A 24 19.08 19.41 -2.42
N LYS A 25 18.66 18.47 -3.25
CA LYS A 25 17.43 17.71 -3.09
C LYS A 25 17.69 16.23 -3.36
N THR A 26 17.16 15.36 -2.49
CA THR A 26 17.19 13.91 -2.72
C THR A 26 16.11 13.18 -1.93
N ALA A 27 15.75 11.99 -2.39
CA ALA A 27 14.79 11.12 -1.71
C ALA A 27 15.39 9.74 -1.41
N VAL A 28 14.90 9.11 -0.34
CA VAL A 28 15.09 7.70 -0.02
C VAL A 28 13.71 7.01 -0.04
N ILE A 29 13.59 6.00 -0.88
CA ILE A 29 12.33 5.28 -1.12
C ILE A 29 12.55 3.83 -0.68
N HIS A 30 12.22 3.54 0.58
CA HIS A 30 12.37 2.22 1.18
C HIS A 30 11.06 1.74 1.79
N PRO A 31 10.75 0.43 1.78
CA PRO A 31 9.54 -0.12 2.38
C PRO A 31 9.38 0.25 3.85
N THR A 32 8.16 0.17 4.34
CA THR A 32 7.89 0.25 5.78
C THR A 32 8.64 -0.86 6.52
N GLY A 33 9.16 -0.57 7.71
CA GLY A 33 9.89 -1.56 8.51
C GLY A 33 11.40 -1.62 8.28
N THR A 34 11.94 -0.94 7.25
CA THR A 34 13.39 -0.94 6.92
C THR A 34 14.22 0.08 7.69
N GLY A 35 13.59 0.90 8.55
CA GLY A 35 14.30 1.88 9.37
C GLY A 35 14.66 3.19 8.65
N LYS A 36 13.91 3.63 7.61
CA LYS A 36 14.13 4.90 6.87
C LYS A 36 14.34 6.12 7.76
N SER A 37 13.53 6.27 8.83
CA SER A 37 13.58 7.44 9.71
C SER A 37 14.94 7.60 10.40
N PHE A 38 15.67 6.48 10.61
CA PHE A 38 17.01 6.52 11.19
C PHE A 38 18.02 7.21 10.27
N ILE A 39 17.80 7.20 8.95
CA ILE A 39 18.63 7.95 7.98
C ILE A 39 18.53 9.45 8.26
N ALA A 40 17.31 9.95 8.46
CA ALA A 40 17.10 11.37 8.77
C ALA A 40 17.57 11.74 10.18
N PHE A 41 17.38 10.88 11.18
CA PHE A 41 17.94 11.10 12.51
C PHE A 41 19.47 11.14 12.50
N LYS A 42 20.09 10.31 11.66
CA LYS A 42 21.56 10.34 11.48
C LYS A 42 22.02 11.67 10.87
N LEU A 43 21.26 12.22 9.92
CA LEU A 43 21.54 13.56 9.38
C LEU A 43 21.45 14.64 10.48
N CYS A 44 20.46 14.55 11.37
CA CYS A 44 20.34 15.48 12.50
C CYS A 44 21.52 15.34 13.49
N GLU A 45 21.94 14.10 13.80
CA GLU A 45 23.06 13.80 14.71
C GLU A 45 24.40 14.32 14.16
N ASP A 46 24.66 14.13 12.86
CA ASP A 46 25.90 14.56 12.23
C ASP A 46 25.99 16.08 11.99
N ASN A 47 24.87 16.81 12.19
CA ASN A 47 24.76 18.25 12.03
C ASN A 47 24.17 18.92 13.27
N PRO A 48 24.78 18.80 14.48
CA PRO A 48 24.16 19.23 15.74
C PRO A 48 23.95 20.75 15.83
N ASP A 49 24.76 21.54 15.14
CA ASP A 49 24.69 23.01 15.13
C ASP A 49 23.71 23.55 14.04
N LYS A 50 23.08 22.66 13.26
CA LYS A 50 22.18 23.00 12.19
C LYS A 50 20.72 22.89 12.61
N LYS A 51 19.87 23.79 12.14
CA LYS A 51 18.42 23.72 12.37
C LYS A 51 17.76 22.82 11.34
N ILE A 52 17.09 21.78 11.81
CA ILE A 52 16.39 20.81 10.97
C ILE A 52 14.89 21.08 11.05
N CYS A 53 14.27 21.42 9.92
CA CYS A 53 12.83 21.47 9.79
C CYS A 53 12.31 20.10 9.36
N TRP A 54 11.61 19.40 10.27
CA TRP A 54 11.06 18.08 9.99
C TRP A 54 9.54 18.15 9.81
N ILE A 55 9.06 17.77 8.63
CA ILE A 55 7.64 17.71 8.29
C ILE A 55 7.20 16.25 8.23
N SER A 56 6.13 15.90 8.94
CA SER A 56 5.56 14.54 8.96
C SER A 56 4.03 14.59 8.93
N PRO A 57 3.34 13.49 8.59
CA PRO A 57 1.87 13.45 8.55
C PRO A 57 1.19 13.74 9.89
N SER A 58 1.80 13.34 11.02
CA SER A 58 1.23 13.57 12.35
C SER A 58 2.30 13.68 13.44
N GLU A 59 1.96 14.34 14.55
CA GLU A 59 2.81 14.42 15.76
C GLU A 59 3.06 13.03 16.35
N TYR A 60 2.07 12.18 16.30
CA TYR A 60 2.14 10.82 16.83
C TYR A 60 3.19 9.97 16.09
N ILE A 61 3.24 10.06 14.76
CA ILE A 61 4.23 9.35 13.93
C ILE A 61 5.64 9.77 14.35
N PHE A 62 5.90 11.05 14.42
CA PHE A 62 7.19 11.59 14.80
C PHE A 62 7.59 11.19 16.24
N ALA A 63 6.65 11.30 17.18
CA ALA A 63 6.89 10.90 18.58
C ALA A 63 7.26 9.41 18.68
N THR A 64 6.56 8.54 17.93
CA THR A 64 6.87 7.11 17.89
C THR A 64 8.26 6.83 17.29
N GLN A 65 8.62 7.51 16.20
CA GLN A 65 9.94 7.38 15.57
C GLN A 65 11.04 7.83 16.54
N LEU A 66 10.82 8.91 17.29
CA LEU A 66 11.74 9.44 18.27
C LEU A 66 11.89 8.51 19.50
N GLU A 67 10.79 7.87 19.95
CA GLU A 67 10.85 6.83 20.98
C GLU A 67 11.69 5.64 20.52
N ASN A 68 11.52 5.19 19.28
CA ASN A 68 12.31 4.09 18.72
C ASN A 68 13.80 4.46 18.63
N LEU A 69 14.11 5.69 18.23
CA LEU A 69 15.47 6.19 18.26
C LEU A 69 16.05 6.16 19.68
N LYS A 70 15.33 6.68 20.69
CA LYS A 70 15.77 6.66 22.10
C LYS A 70 16.04 5.24 22.60
N LYS A 71 15.18 4.28 22.26
CA LYS A 71 15.38 2.86 22.62
C LYS A 71 16.65 2.30 21.98
N ALA A 72 16.88 2.59 20.70
CA ALA A 72 18.04 2.08 19.95
C ALA A 72 19.36 2.77 20.31
N SER A 73 19.34 4.02 20.78
CA SER A 73 20.52 4.87 21.05
C SER A 73 20.79 5.15 22.53
N ASN A 74 20.27 4.30 23.44
CA ASN A 74 20.41 4.48 24.90
C ASN A 74 19.92 5.85 25.40
N GLY A 75 18.79 6.32 24.92
CA GLY A 75 18.13 7.54 25.37
C GLY A 75 18.52 8.80 24.59
N TYR A 76 19.39 8.70 23.59
CA TYR A 76 19.73 9.86 22.76
C TYR A 76 18.55 10.31 21.90
N ALA A 77 18.38 11.63 21.78
CA ALA A 77 17.49 12.28 20.82
C ALA A 77 18.11 13.59 20.34
N PRO A 78 18.05 13.92 19.05
CA PRO A 78 18.48 15.22 18.53
C PRO A 78 17.65 16.36 19.12
N GLU A 79 18.29 17.45 19.52
CA GLU A 79 17.62 18.67 20.05
C GLU A 79 17.45 19.75 19.00
N ASN A 80 18.05 19.58 17.82
CA ASN A 80 18.10 20.54 16.73
C ASN A 80 16.94 20.44 15.72
N ILE A 81 15.84 19.72 16.09
CA ILE A 81 14.69 19.48 15.23
C ILE A 81 13.54 20.43 15.57
N SER A 82 13.09 21.23 14.61
CA SER A 82 11.82 21.93 14.61
C SER A 82 10.79 21.11 13.87
N PHE A 83 9.83 20.54 14.59
CA PHE A 83 8.84 19.63 14.04
C PHE A 83 7.53 20.34 13.66
N PHE A 84 7.00 20.00 12.49
CA PHE A 84 5.70 20.45 12.00
C PHE A 84 4.94 19.28 11.35
N THR A 85 3.61 19.31 11.44
CA THR A 85 2.77 18.47 10.60
C THR A 85 2.48 19.14 9.26
N TYR A 86 2.20 18.35 8.20
CA TYR A 86 1.73 18.92 6.92
C TYR A 86 0.50 19.80 7.11
N ALA A 87 -0.43 19.40 7.99
CA ALA A 87 -1.63 20.18 8.32
C ALA A 87 -1.30 21.52 9.00
N LYS A 88 -0.32 21.54 9.91
CA LYS A 88 0.14 22.79 10.54
C LYS A 88 0.80 23.69 9.52
N LEU A 89 1.72 23.16 8.72
CA LEU A 89 2.43 23.91 7.68
C LEU A 89 1.46 24.54 6.66
N MET A 90 0.39 23.81 6.30
CA MET A 90 -0.66 24.34 5.42
C MET A 90 -1.33 25.61 5.97
N ASN A 91 -1.50 25.70 7.29
CA ASN A 91 -2.19 26.81 7.95
C ASN A 91 -1.25 27.97 8.35
N MET A 92 0.07 27.81 8.26
CA MET A 92 1.04 28.85 8.56
C MET A 92 1.01 29.95 7.49
N ASP A 93 1.12 31.20 7.95
CA ASP A 93 1.27 32.32 7.06
C ASP A 93 2.74 32.52 6.61
N LYS A 94 2.96 33.49 5.70
CA LYS A 94 4.30 33.70 5.14
C LYS A 94 5.30 34.20 6.22
N SER A 95 4.86 34.96 7.21
CA SER A 95 5.74 35.44 8.27
C SER A 95 6.18 34.34 9.20
N GLU A 96 5.28 33.45 9.56
CA GLU A 96 5.57 32.26 10.37
C GLU A 96 6.54 31.31 9.65
N ILE A 97 6.35 31.08 8.33
CA ILE A 97 7.28 30.29 7.51
C ILE A 97 8.66 30.94 7.48
N SER A 98 8.76 32.27 7.29
CA SER A 98 10.05 33.00 7.24
C SER A 98 10.83 32.99 8.56
N GLU A 99 10.18 32.68 9.69
CA GLU A 99 10.82 32.54 11.00
C GLU A 99 11.49 31.17 11.22
N ILE A 100 11.14 30.14 10.43
CA ILE A 100 11.67 28.77 10.60
C ILE A 100 13.19 28.77 10.39
N LYS A 101 13.70 29.40 9.33
CA LYS A 101 15.12 29.49 8.95
C LYS A 101 15.87 28.18 9.06
N PRO A 102 15.46 27.15 8.32
CA PRO A 102 16.06 25.83 8.41
C PRO A 102 17.39 25.77 7.64
N ASP A 103 18.36 25.01 8.17
CA ASP A 103 19.56 24.61 7.42
C ASP A 103 19.30 23.34 6.60
N TYR A 104 18.37 22.49 7.03
CA TYR A 104 17.89 21.31 6.31
C TYR A 104 16.37 21.17 6.46
N ILE A 105 15.73 20.61 5.43
CA ILE A 105 14.30 20.27 5.43
C ILE A 105 14.18 18.75 5.25
N ILE A 106 13.41 18.09 6.11
CA ILE A 106 13.07 16.67 5.99
C ILE A 106 11.57 16.55 5.71
N LEU A 107 11.22 15.88 4.61
CA LEU A 107 9.84 15.57 4.23
C LEU A 107 9.58 14.08 4.44
N ASP A 108 8.99 13.72 5.58
CA ASP A 108 8.64 12.33 5.90
C ASP A 108 7.30 11.95 5.26
N GLU A 109 7.23 10.77 4.63
CA GLU A 109 6.12 10.31 3.79
C GLU A 109 5.75 11.33 2.70
N PHE A 110 6.75 11.81 1.97
CA PHE A 110 6.63 12.90 0.99
C PHE A 110 5.63 12.64 -0.14
N HIS A 111 5.25 11.38 -0.41
CA HIS A 111 4.21 11.06 -1.37
C HIS A 111 2.88 11.77 -1.06
N ARG A 112 2.66 12.20 0.19
CA ARG A 112 1.50 12.97 0.61
C ARG A 112 1.50 14.42 0.16
N CYS A 113 2.66 14.97 -0.17
CA CYS A 113 2.78 16.37 -0.64
C CYS A 113 2.01 16.62 -1.94
N GLY A 114 1.68 15.57 -2.70
CA GLY A 114 0.82 15.66 -3.88
C GLY A 114 -0.65 16.03 -3.57
N ALA A 115 -1.11 16.03 -2.30
CA ALA A 115 -2.44 16.52 -1.94
C ALA A 115 -2.50 18.03 -2.21
N GLU A 116 -3.53 18.48 -2.91
CA GLU A 116 -3.67 19.89 -3.33
C GLU A 116 -3.44 20.88 -2.17
N MET A 117 -4.03 20.61 -1.01
CA MET A 117 -3.90 21.49 0.15
C MET A 117 -2.54 21.35 0.87
N TRP A 118 -2.03 20.12 1.03
CA TRP A 118 -0.74 19.89 1.71
C TRP A 118 0.44 20.32 0.84
N GLY A 119 0.34 20.11 -0.47
CA GLY A 119 1.31 20.57 -1.45
C GLY A 119 1.54 22.09 -1.37
N GLN A 120 0.46 22.87 -1.27
CA GLN A 120 0.57 24.34 -1.14
C GLN A 120 1.41 24.79 0.08
N GLY A 121 1.32 24.08 1.21
CA GLY A 121 2.15 24.37 2.39
C GLY A 121 3.63 24.07 2.13
N VAL A 122 3.91 22.93 1.50
CA VAL A 122 5.28 22.52 1.14
C VAL A 122 5.85 23.44 0.08
N ASP A 123 5.09 23.80 -0.95
CA ASP A 123 5.53 24.71 -2.02
C ASP A 123 5.90 26.10 -1.47
N ARG A 124 5.13 26.62 -0.49
CA ARG A 124 5.47 27.88 0.18
C ARG A 124 6.77 27.76 0.97
N LEU A 125 6.98 26.67 1.73
CA LEU A 125 8.21 26.43 2.47
C LEU A 125 9.42 26.33 1.53
N LEU A 126 9.33 25.52 0.48
CA LEU A 126 10.41 25.33 -0.48
C LEU A 126 10.70 26.61 -1.29
N SER A 127 9.67 27.40 -1.58
CA SER A 127 9.84 28.70 -2.27
C SER A 127 10.50 29.77 -1.38
N GLU A 128 10.25 29.74 -0.07
CA GLU A 128 10.90 30.66 0.89
C GLU A 128 12.38 30.28 1.09
N TYR A 129 12.71 28.97 0.98
CA TYR A 129 14.05 28.43 1.23
C TYR A 129 14.59 27.61 0.06
N PRO A 130 14.78 28.21 -1.15
CA PRO A 130 15.11 27.48 -2.38
C PRO A 130 16.49 26.82 -2.35
N GLU A 131 17.44 27.35 -1.57
CA GLU A 131 18.81 26.85 -1.44
C GLU A 131 19.00 25.86 -0.29
N THR A 132 17.97 25.68 0.56
CA THR A 132 18.07 24.78 1.70
C THR A 132 17.99 23.32 1.23
N PRO A 133 18.92 22.45 1.63
CA PRO A 133 18.89 21.06 1.29
C PRO A 133 17.64 20.35 1.81
N VAL A 134 17.04 19.50 0.95
CA VAL A 134 15.78 18.79 1.23
C VAL A 134 15.98 17.28 1.11
N LEU A 135 15.72 16.55 2.19
CA LEU A 135 15.69 15.08 2.23
C LEU A 135 14.25 14.58 2.29
N GLY A 136 13.83 13.79 1.31
CA GLY A 136 12.55 13.08 1.32
C GLY A 136 12.68 11.64 1.79
N LEU A 137 11.74 11.19 2.60
CA LEU A 137 11.60 9.80 3.01
C LEU A 137 10.21 9.31 2.64
N SER A 138 10.11 8.16 2.00
CA SER A 138 8.81 7.55 1.69
C SER A 138 8.93 6.03 1.48
N ALA A 139 7.82 5.32 1.59
CA ALA A 139 7.71 3.94 1.14
C ALA A 139 7.42 3.83 -0.37
N THR A 140 7.05 4.92 -1.02
CA THR A 140 6.73 4.99 -2.44
C THR A 140 7.00 6.39 -3.00
N ALA A 141 7.43 6.46 -4.25
CA ALA A 141 7.53 7.72 -4.99
C ALA A 141 6.17 8.19 -5.53
N ILE A 142 5.25 7.23 -5.76
CA ILE A 142 4.02 7.47 -6.50
C ILE A 142 2.86 7.77 -5.55
N ARG A 143 2.11 8.83 -5.84
CA ARG A 143 0.83 9.10 -5.21
C ARG A 143 -0.31 8.51 -6.04
N TYR A 144 -1.05 7.59 -5.44
CA TYR A 144 -2.11 6.83 -6.13
C TYR A 144 -3.43 7.58 -6.27
N LEU A 145 -3.70 8.55 -5.39
CA LEU A 145 -5.00 9.23 -5.35
C LEU A 145 -5.19 10.27 -6.46
N ASP A 146 -4.09 10.78 -7.03
CA ASP A 146 -4.11 11.86 -8.03
C ASP A 146 -3.32 11.44 -9.28
N ASN A 147 -3.93 10.64 -10.16
CA ASN A 147 -3.38 10.27 -11.46
C ASN A 147 -1.95 9.68 -11.46
N GLN A 148 -1.58 8.97 -10.41
CA GLN A 148 -0.25 8.32 -10.27
C GLN A 148 0.93 9.31 -10.40
N ARG A 149 0.81 10.50 -9.82
CA ARG A 149 1.89 11.49 -9.83
C ARG A 149 3.15 10.94 -9.17
N ASN A 150 4.28 11.11 -9.84
CA ASN A 150 5.59 10.76 -9.29
C ASN A 150 6.14 11.92 -8.45
N MET A 151 5.95 11.84 -7.14
CA MET A 151 6.39 12.89 -6.22
C MET A 151 7.90 12.98 -6.08
N ALA A 152 8.66 11.94 -6.44
CA ALA A 152 10.10 11.99 -6.46
C ALA A 152 10.60 12.87 -7.63
N ASP A 153 9.96 12.79 -8.79
CA ASP A 153 10.29 13.66 -9.93
C ASP A 153 9.88 15.11 -9.63
N GLU A 154 8.70 15.33 -9.05
CA GLU A 154 8.18 16.68 -8.82
C GLU A 154 8.92 17.46 -7.72
N LEU A 155 9.26 16.81 -6.60
CA LEU A 155 9.86 17.46 -5.44
C LEU A 155 11.39 17.42 -5.45
N PHE A 156 11.96 16.35 -6.02
CA PHE A 156 13.39 16.05 -5.93
C PHE A 156 14.08 15.99 -7.28
N ASP A 157 13.42 16.41 -8.37
CA ASP A 157 13.97 16.40 -9.73
C ASP A 157 14.50 15.00 -10.14
N GLY A 158 13.90 13.93 -9.62
CA GLY A 158 14.32 12.56 -9.83
C GLY A 158 15.63 12.16 -9.12
N ASN A 159 16.17 13.00 -8.21
CA ASN A 159 17.36 12.66 -7.44
C ASN A 159 17.02 11.67 -6.32
N ILE A 160 17.23 10.39 -6.55
CA ILE A 160 16.96 9.31 -5.61
C ILE A 160 18.29 8.78 -5.07
N ALA A 161 18.53 8.93 -3.76
CA ALA A 161 19.73 8.44 -3.09
C ALA A 161 19.72 6.91 -2.95
N SER A 162 18.55 6.35 -2.71
CA SER A 162 18.35 4.90 -2.61
C SER A 162 16.89 4.56 -2.82
N GLU A 163 16.65 3.52 -3.60
CA GLU A 163 15.33 2.94 -3.82
C GLU A 163 15.41 1.43 -3.57
N MET A 164 14.38 0.89 -2.94
CA MET A 164 14.25 -0.53 -2.61
C MET A 164 12.79 -0.93 -2.64
N THR A 165 12.47 -2.03 -3.30
CA THR A 165 11.10 -2.58 -3.28
C THR A 165 10.88 -3.47 -2.06
N LEU A 166 9.61 -3.81 -1.76
CA LEU A 166 9.29 -4.72 -0.68
C LEU A 166 9.84 -6.13 -0.95
N GLY A 167 9.68 -6.61 -2.19
CA GLY A 167 10.24 -7.89 -2.62
C GLY A 167 11.75 -7.94 -2.50
N GLU A 168 12.46 -6.87 -2.91
CA GLU A 168 13.90 -6.77 -2.75
C GLU A 168 14.34 -6.80 -1.28
N ALA A 169 13.65 -6.08 -0.39
CA ALA A 169 13.95 -6.09 1.04
C ALA A 169 13.80 -7.49 1.66
N ILE A 170 12.84 -8.29 1.19
CA ILE A 170 12.67 -9.68 1.60
C ILE A 170 13.80 -10.55 1.03
N VAL A 171 14.11 -10.42 -0.25
CA VAL A 171 15.20 -11.19 -0.91
C VAL A 171 16.54 -10.99 -0.19
N LEU A 172 16.84 -9.75 0.19
CA LEU A 172 18.07 -9.41 0.90
C LEU A 172 18.05 -9.77 2.40
N GLY A 173 16.94 -10.32 2.91
CA GLY A 173 16.79 -10.65 4.33
C GLY A 173 16.76 -9.43 5.26
N ILE A 174 16.52 -8.23 4.73
CA ILE A 174 16.30 -7.01 5.51
C ILE A 174 14.98 -7.11 6.25
N LEU A 175 13.94 -7.63 5.56
CA LEU A 175 12.65 -7.97 6.13
C LEU A 175 12.48 -9.49 6.13
N ALA A 176 11.91 -10.04 7.22
CA ALA A 176 11.62 -11.46 7.28
C ALA A 176 10.48 -11.81 6.29
N PRO A 177 10.57 -12.95 5.57
CA PRO A 177 9.50 -13.39 4.69
C PRO A 177 8.26 -13.74 5.51
N PRO A 178 7.04 -13.25 5.14
CA PRO A 178 5.82 -13.57 5.87
C PRO A 178 5.33 -15.00 5.58
N LYS A 179 4.53 -15.53 6.50
CA LYS A 179 3.61 -16.63 6.22
C LYS A 179 2.33 -16.02 5.68
N TYR A 180 2.00 -16.25 4.43
CA TYR A 180 0.82 -15.67 3.78
C TYR A 180 -0.30 -16.70 3.68
N VAL A 181 -1.48 -16.37 4.20
CA VAL A 181 -2.66 -17.25 4.22
C VAL A 181 -3.77 -16.58 3.43
N LEU A 182 -4.07 -17.13 2.26
CA LEU A 182 -5.24 -16.74 1.47
C LEU A 182 -6.46 -17.49 1.98
N SER A 183 -7.51 -16.76 2.29
CA SER A 183 -8.79 -17.32 2.68
C SER A 183 -9.95 -16.50 2.11
N ALA A 184 -11.10 -17.15 1.99
CA ALA A 184 -12.33 -16.51 1.57
C ALA A 184 -13.34 -16.47 2.72
N PHE A 185 -13.92 -15.30 2.93
CA PHE A 185 -15.12 -15.14 3.73
C PHE A 185 -16.30 -14.96 2.79
N SER A 186 -17.30 -15.86 2.86
CA SER A 186 -18.47 -15.86 1.97
C SER A 186 -19.20 -14.52 2.02
N CYS A 187 -19.01 -13.72 0.99
CA CYS A 187 -19.83 -12.54 0.75
C CYS A 187 -20.89 -12.87 -0.29
N GLU A 188 -22.10 -13.15 0.14
CA GLU A 188 -23.28 -13.30 -0.74
C GLU A 188 -23.38 -12.11 -1.73
N LYS A 189 -23.00 -10.90 -1.27
CA LYS A 189 -22.99 -9.68 -2.09
C LYS A 189 -22.01 -9.75 -3.27
N ASP A 190 -20.86 -10.38 -3.13
CA ASP A 190 -19.89 -10.48 -4.23
C ASP A 190 -20.29 -11.57 -5.22
N LEU A 191 -20.78 -12.69 -4.74
CA LEU A 191 -21.37 -13.72 -5.59
C LEU A 191 -22.53 -13.16 -6.42
N GLU A 192 -23.40 -12.35 -5.82
CA GLU A 192 -24.49 -11.64 -6.48
C GLU A 192 -23.97 -10.59 -7.50
N ARG A 193 -22.84 -9.94 -7.21
CA ARG A 193 -22.19 -9.01 -8.14
C ARG A 193 -21.66 -9.74 -9.38
N TYR A 194 -20.98 -10.87 -9.20
CA TYR A 194 -20.52 -11.71 -10.32
C TYR A 194 -21.69 -12.30 -11.10
N LYS A 195 -22.73 -12.76 -10.42
CA LYS A 195 -23.97 -13.24 -11.04
C LYS A 195 -24.59 -12.15 -11.94
N ARG A 196 -24.70 -10.92 -11.45
CA ARG A 196 -25.18 -9.80 -12.27
C ARG A 196 -24.27 -9.53 -13.48
N ARG A 197 -22.95 -9.56 -13.32
CA ARG A 197 -22.01 -9.38 -14.44
C ARG A 197 -22.15 -10.48 -15.49
N VAL A 198 -22.29 -11.73 -15.09
CA VAL A 198 -22.53 -12.87 -15.99
C VAL A 198 -23.86 -12.70 -16.71
N MET A 199 -24.93 -12.40 -15.99
CA MET A 199 -26.26 -12.17 -16.59
C MET A 199 -26.31 -10.99 -17.55
N CYS A 200 -25.51 -9.95 -17.32
CA CYS A 200 -25.39 -8.79 -18.20
C CYS A 200 -24.49 -9.04 -19.42
N ALA A 201 -23.79 -10.18 -19.50
CA ALA A 201 -22.98 -10.51 -20.67
C ALA A 201 -23.84 -10.67 -21.90
N LYS A 202 -23.46 -10.03 -23.03
CA LYS A 202 -24.24 -10.01 -24.25
C LYS A 202 -24.27 -11.36 -24.99
N SER A 203 -23.22 -12.16 -24.87
CA SER A 203 -23.11 -13.48 -25.48
C SER A 203 -23.80 -14.54 -24.62
N ARG A 204 -24.68 -15.33 -25.22
CA ARG A 204 -25.34 -16.47 -24.57
C ARG A 204 -24.30 -17.51 -24.12
N ALA A 205 -23.31 -17.80 -24.95
CA ALA A 205 -22.24 -18.74 -24.59
C ALA A 205 -21.46 -18.28 -23.34
N VAL A 206 -21.16 -16.97 -23.23
CA VAL A 206 -20.50 -16.40 -22.05
C VAL A 206 -21.38 -16.47 -20.81
N ARG A 207 -22.71 -16.32 -20.96
CA ARG A 207 -23.63 -16.49 -19.83
C ARG A 207 -23.70 -17.95 -19.35
N ASP A 208 -23.92 -18.87 -20.29
CA ASP A 208 -24.09 -20.29 -20.00
C ASP A 208 -22.80 -20.89 -19.35
N GLU A 209 -21.62 -20.43 -19.78
CA GLU A 209 -20.34 -20.81 -19.20
C GLU A 209 -20.09 -20.11 -17.85
N GLY A 210 -20.41 -18.85 -17.75
CA GLY A 210 -20.31 -18.06 -16.52
C GLY A 210 -21.18 -18.60 -15.38
N GLU A 211 -22.40 -19.06 -15.69
CA GLU A 211 -23.27 -19.70 -14.72
C GLU A 211 -22.64 -21.00 -14.17
N LYS A 212 -22.01 -21.81 -15.01
CA LYS A 212 -21.30 -23.02 -14.57
C LYS A 212 -20.15 -22.71 -13.62
N TYR A 213 -19.37 -21.66 -13.93
CA TYR A 213 -18.28 -21.23 -13.05
C TYR A 213 -18.80 -20.66 -11.74
N LEU A 214 -19.90 -19.90 -11.76
CA LEU A 214 -20.54 -19.38 -10.54
C LEU A 214 -21.06 -20.52 -9.65
N ASP A 215 -21.68 -21.55 -10.22
CA ASP A 215 -22.13 -22.72 -9.47
C ASP A 215 -20.97 -23.55 -8.92
N ALA A 216 -19.87 -23.66 -9.67
CA ALA A 216 -18.66 -24.33 -9.20
C ALA A 216 -18.02 -23.53 -8.05
N LEU A 217 -17.92 -22.20 -8.17
CA LEU A 217 -17.41 -21.30 -7.16
C LEU A 217 -18.24 -21.35 -5.88
N LYS A 218 -19.58 -21.33 -6.00
CA LYS A 218 -20.48 -21.47 -4.84
C LYS A 218 -20.23 -22.78 -4.10
N ARG A 219 -20.11 -23.90 -4.82
CA ARG A 219 -19.79 -25.21 -4.22
C ARG A 219 -18.41 -25.28 -3.58
N ALA A 220 -17.41 -24.57 -4.14
CA ALA A 220 -16.07 -24.53 -3.57
C ALA A 220 -16.07 -23.69 -2.28
N LEU A 221 -16.77 -22.55 -2.26
CA LEU A 221 -16.93 -21.71 -1.07
C LEU A 221 -17.72 -22.41 0.06
N GLU A 222 -18.72 -23.24 -0.28
CA GLU A 222 -19.46 -24.05 0.70
C GLU A 222 -18.59 -25.15 1.35
N LYS A 223 -17.47 -25.53 0.71
CA LYS A 223 -16.50 -26.52 1.23
C LYS A 223 -15.31 -25.88 1.93
N ALA A 224 -15.12 -24.58 1.81
CA ALA A 224 -14.01 -23.89 2.44
C ALA A 224 -14.16 -23.91 3.98
N ASP A 225 -13.03 -24.03 4.67
CA ASP A 225 -13.00 -23.94 6.13
C ASP A 225 -13.49 -22.57 6.60
N GLY A 226 -14.26 -22.51 7.69
CA GLY A 226 -14.67 -21.29 8.31
C GLY A 226 -13.47 -20.50 8.87
N LEU A 227 -13.59 -19.17 9.02
CA LEU A 227 -12.50 -18.33 9.52
C LEU A 227 -12.03 -18.74 10.91
N ASP A 228 -12.91 -19.28 11.75
CA ASP A 228 -12.57 -19.82 13.06
C ASP A 228 -11.59 -20.99 13.00
N VAL A 229 -11.75 -21.87 12.00
CA VAL A 229 -10.81 -22.98 11.74
C VAL A 229 -9.50 -22.46 11.18
N ILE A 230 -9.56 -21.51 10.26
CA ILE A 230 -8.38 -20.92 9.60
C ILE A 230 -7.51 -20.17 10.60
N PHE A 231 -8.10 -19.34 11.46
CA PHE A 231 -7.36 -18.66 12.50
C PHE A 231 -6.77 -19.64 13.52
N ASP A 232 -7.53 -20.66 13.96
CA ASP A 232 -7.02 -21.71 14.86
C ASP A 232 -5.82 -22.46 14.27
N LYS A 233 -5.86 -22.76 12.99
CA LYS A 233 -4.82 -23.52 12.26
C LYS A 233 -3.56 -22.70 11.97
N HIS A 234 -3.71 -21.39 11.69
CA HIS A 234 -2.62 -20.56 11.15
C HIS A 234 -2.13 -19.45 12.06
N MET A 235 -2.87 -19.04 13.09
CA MET A 235 -2.38 -18.12 14.11
C MET A 235 -1.33 -18.81 14.98
N THR A 236 -0.06 -18.57 14.70
CA THR A 236 1.06 -19.14 15.45
C THR A 236 1.20 -18.52 16.81
N GLU A 237 0.98 -17.21 16.93
CA GLU A 237 1.02 -16.44 18.16
C GLU A 237 -0.39 -16.16 18.67
N ARG A 238 -0.93 -17.11 19.48
CA ARG A 238 -2.31 -17.06 19.98
C ARG A 238 -2.59 -15.89 20.92
N THR A 239 -1.57 -15.38 21.56
CA THR A 239 -1.63 -14.22 22.45
C THR A 239 -0.92 -13.00 21.83
N GLY A 240 -0.68 -13.02 20.51
CA GLY A 240 0.00 -11.97 19.77
C GLY A 240 -0.85 -10.73 19.51
N LYS A 241 -0.21 -9.72 18.93
CA LYS A 241 -0.85 -8.49 18.46
C LYS A 241 -1.12 -8.58 16.97
N TYR A 242 -2.37 -8.36 16.57
CA TYR A 242 -2.77 -8.37 15.16
C TYR A 242 -3.49 -7.08 14.77
N ILE A 243 -3.17 -6.56 13.60
CA ILE A 243 -3.86 -5.41 13.01
C ILE A 243 -4.89 -5.92 12.00
N VAL A 244 -6.14 -5.47 12.14
CA VAL A 244 -7.27 -5.88 11.31
C VAL A 244 -7.72 -4.71 10.46
N PHE A 245 -7.45 -4.75 9.17
CA PHE A 245 -7.80 -3.68 8.23
C PHE A 245 -9.21 -3.84 7.70
N CYS A 246 -10.06 -2.83 7.92
CA CYS A 246 -11.46 -2.79 7.51
C CYS A 246 -11.70 -1.75 6.41
N ALA A 247 -12.76 -1.92 5.61
CA ALA A 247 -13.06 -1.07 4.47
C ALA A 247 -13.62 0.32 4.87
N ASN A 248 -14.49 0.36 5.88
CA ASN A 248 -15.12 1.56 6.41
C ASN A 248 -15.66 1.30 7.81
N TYR A 249 -16.25 2.33 8.44
CA TYR A 249 -16.76 2.25 9.81
C TYR A 249 -17.83 1.19 10.01
N GLU A 250 -18.83 1.13 9.13
CA GLU A 250 -19.91 0.14 9.21
C GLU A 250 -19.34 -1.29 9.10
N HIS A 251 -18.41 -1.50 8.17
CA HIS A 251 -17.71 -2.77 8.02
C HIS A 251 -16.90 -3.13 9.27
N MET A 252 -16.19 -2.18 9.85
CA MET A 252 -15.41 -2.38 11.08
C MET A 252 -16.30 -2.80 12.25
N CYS A 253 -17.42 -2.12 12.47
CA CYS A 253 -18.38 -2.46 13.52
C CYS A 253 -18.89 -3.89 13.35
N ARG A 254 -19.33 -4.26 12.13
CA ARG A 254 -19.82 -5.61 11.84
C ARG A 254 -18.74 -6.68 12.05
N MET A 255 -17.50 -6.43 11.63
CA MET A 255 -16.39 -7.39 11.80
C MET A 255 -16.02 -7.57 13.28
N ARG A 256 -16.09 -6.49 14.06
CA ARG A 256 -15.88 -6.56 15.52
C ARG A 256 -16.94 -7.43 16.22
N GLU A 257 -18.21 -7.36 15.82
CA GLU A 257 -19.27 -8.22 16.34
C GLU A 257 -19.01 -9.71 16.10
N LEU A 258 -18.38 -10.04 14.96
CA LEU A 258 -18.02 -11.42 14.58
C LEU A 258 -16.73 -11.90 15.27
N SER A 259 -16.00 -11.06 16.00
CA SER A 259 -14.72 -11.43 16.61
C SER A 259 -14.82 -12.64 17.55
N GLY A 260 -15.90 -12.73 18.33
CA GLY A 260 -16.13 -13.86 19.23
C GLY A 260 -16.32 -15.20 18.51
N GLU A 261 -16.96 -15.17 17.33
CA GLU A 261 -17.13 -16.33 16.48
C GLU A 261 -15.80 -16.72 15.81
N TRP A 262 -15.13 -15.77 15.20
CA TRP A 262 -13.92 -16.03 14.41
C TRP A 262 -12.71 -16.43 15.24
N PHE A 263 -12.51 -15.78 16.38
CA PHE A 263 -11.35 -16.00 17.22
C PHE A 263 -11.60 -16.89 18.44
N GLY A 264 -12.84 -17.35 18.66
CA GLY A 264 -13.21 -18.10 19.85
C GLY A 264 -12.47 -19.43 20.07
N LYS A 265 -11.91 -20.04 19.01
CA LYS A 265 -11.02 -21.21 19.08
C LYS A 265 -9.59 -20.83 19.45
N VAL A 266 -9.16 -19.61 19.14
CA VAL A 266 -7.83 -19.09 19.46
C VAL A 266 -7.83 -18.53 20.87
N ASP A 267 -8.76 -17.61 21.16
CA ASP A 267 -8.97 -16.99 22.47
C ASP A 267 -10.45 -16.65 22.66
N LYS A 268 -11.02 -17.03 23.80
CA LYS A 268 -12.45 -16.80 24.13
C LYS A 268 -12.74 -15.35 24.53
N ALA A 269 -11.74 -14.58 24.89
CA ALA A 269 -11.87 -13.21 25.38
C ALA A 269 -10.76 -12.30 24.87
N PRO A 270 -10.64 -12.12 23.54
CA PRO A 270 -9.57 -11.29 22.97
C PRO A 270 -9.74 -9.82 23.39
N HIS A 271 -8.62 -9.13 23.59
CA HIS A 271 -8.62 -7.69 23.77
C HIS A 271 -8.85 -7.01 22.43
N ILE A 272 -9.89 -6.18 22.32
CA ILE A 272 -10.31 -5.54 21.08
C ILE A 272 -10.18 -4.03 21.20
N TYR A 273 -9.42 -3.44 20.29
CA TYR A 273 -9.18 -2.02 20.14
C TYR A 273 -9.66 -1.55 18.77
N SER A 274 -9.94 -0.26 18.62
CA SER A 274 -10.34 0.32 17.34
C SER A 274 -9.68 1.66 17.08
N MET A 275 -9.35 1.93 15.82
CA MET A 275 -8.75 3.18 15.39
C MET A 275 -9.30 3.61 14.02
N TYR A 276 -9.86 4.83 13.96
CA TYR A 276 -10.30 5.46 12.71
C TYR A 276 -10.27 6.99 12.83
N SER A 277 -10.09 7.68 11.71
CA SER A 277 -9.73 9.11 11.68
C SER A 277 -10.75 10.07 12.30
N GLU A 278 -12.03 9.67 12.36
CA GLU A 278 -13.12 10.52 12.87
C GLU A 278 -13.38 10.33 14.37
N ASP A 279 -12.71 9.40 15.04
CA ASP A 279 -12.90 9.12 16.46
C ASP A 279 -11.87 9.86 17.32
N PRO A 280 -12.30 10.79 18.17
CA PRO A 280 -11.40 11.49 19.11
C PRO A 280 -10.70 10.56 20.11
N SER A 281 -11.21 9.35 20.32
CA SER A 281 -10.61 8.36 21.23
C SER A 281 -9.56 7.47 20.56
N SER A 282 -9.41 7.55 19.24
CA SER A 282 -8.51 6.68 18.45
C SER A 282 -7.07 6.67 18.97
N ASP A 283 -6.52 7.82 19.31
CA ASP A 283 -5.14 7.91 19.83
C ASP A 283 -4.99 7.19 21.17
N ARG A 284 -6.01 7.27 22.05
CA ARG A 284 -6.02 6.58 23.34
C ARG A 284 -6.17 5.06 23.14
N GLU A 285 -7.09 4.63 22.30
CA GLU A 285 -7.31 3.22 21.97
C GLU A 285 -6.05 2.60 21.36
N PHE A 286 -5.43 3.33 20.43
CA PHE A 286 -4.20 2.89 19.81
C PHE A 286 -3.02 2.81 20.81
N LYS A 287 -2.90 3.81 21.70
CA LYS A 287 -1.92 3.77 22.78
C LYS A 287 -2.16 2.59 23.70
N SER A 288 -3.42 2.33 24.09
CA SER A 288 -3.78 1.17 24.91
C SER A 288 -3.38 -0.15 24.25
N PHE A 289 -3.63 -0.30 22.94
CA PHE A 289 -3.18 -1.47 22.17
C PHE A 289 -1.64 -1.61 22.14
N LYS A 290 -0.93 -0.49 21.91
CA LYS A 290 0.54 -0.49 21.88
C LYS A 290 1.12 -0.89 23.24
N ASP A 291 0.60 -0.33 24.33
CA ASP A 291 1.10 -0.52 25.68
C ASP A 291 0.58 -1.81 26.34
N ASP A 292 -0.41 -2.48 25.72
CA ASP A 292 -0.91 -3.75 26.22
C ASP A 292 0.18 -4.83 26.19
N SER A 293 0.62 -5.22 27.37
CA SER A 293 1.64 -6.24 27.62
C SER A 293 1.06 -7.58 28.10
N ASP A 294 -0.27 -7.73 28.04
CA ASP A 294 -0.93 -8.98 28.41
C ASP A 294 -0.55 -10.11 27.44
N ASN A 295 0.14 -11.12 27.96
CA ASN A 295 0.56 -12.29 27.20
C ASN A 295 -0.41 -13.47 27.35
N THR A 296 -1.60 -13.26 27.91
CA THR A 296 -2.61 -14.29 28.12
C THR A 296 -3.74 -14.22 27.10
N HIS A 297 -3.95 -13.04 26.50
CA HIS A 297 -5.02 -12.79 25.55
C HIS A 297 -4.51 -12.36 24.16
N LEU A 298 -5.28 -12.73 23.13
CA LEU A 298 -5.13 -12.24 21.78
C LEU A 298 -5.50 -10.75 21.72
N ARG A 299 -4.69 -9.93 21.07
CA ARG A 299 -4.89 -8.48 20.97
C ARG A 299 -5.14 -8.08 19.53
N LEU A 300 -6.33 -7.54 19.28
CA LEU A 300 -6.82 -7.18 17.96
C LEU A 300 -7.05 -5.68 17.86
N LEU A 301 -6.38 -5.01 16.92
CA LEU A 301 -6.63 -3.62 16.58
C LEU A 301 -7.38 -3.52 15.25
N TYR A 302 -8.65 -3.19 15.31
CA TYR A 302 -9.45 -2.92 14.12
C TYR A 302 -9.21 -1.50 13.64
N CYS A 303 -8.83 -1.33 12.38
CA CYS A 303 -8.56 0.00 11.82
C CYS A 303 -9.13 0.15 10.40
N ILE A 304 -9.42 1.40 10.08
CA ILE A 304 -9.67 1.88 8.74
C ILE A 304 -8.43 2.68 8.37
N ASP A 305 -8.24 3.21 7.26
CA ASP A 305 -7.09 3.95 6.70
C ASP A 305 -6.05 4.59 7.65
N ALA A 306 -6.37 4.75 8.93
CA ALA A 306 -5.53 5.44 9.92
C ALA A 306 -4.12 4.86 10.11
N LEU A 307 -3.93 3.55 9.89
CA LEU A 307 -2.64 2.88 9.98
C LEU A 307 -1.95 2.64 8.63
N ASN A 308 -2.49 3.15 7.54
CA ASN A 308 -1.82 3.02 6.24
C ASN A 308 -0.46 3.73 6.22
N GLU A 309 -0.20 4.64 7.18
CA GLU A 309 0.93 5.56 7.11
C GLU A 309 1.63 5.75 8.45
N GLY A 310 2.98 5.62 8.40
CA GLY A 310 3.92 6.11 9.40
C GLY A 310 3.87 5.57 10.83
N VAL A 311 2.80 4.90 11.23
CA VAL A 311 2.64 4.41 12.60
C VAL A 311 3.35 3.07 12.76
N HIS A 312 4.33 3.00 13.62
CA HIS A 312 5.05 1.78 13.97
C HIS A 312 4.51 1.18 15.26
N VAL A 313 4.27 -0.12 15.25
CA VAL A 313 3.91 -0.89 16.45
C VAL A 313 4.89 -2.04 16.59
N ASP A 314 5.60 -2.08 17.69
CA ASP A 314 6.52 -3.17 18.01
C ASP A 314 5.74 -4.47 18.32
N GLY A 315 6.30 -5.61 17.92
CA GLY A 315 5.78 -6.92 18.31
C GLY A 315 4.46 -7.29 17.64
N ILE A 316 4.20 -6.80 16.43
CA ILE A 316 3.07 -7.24 15.63
C ILE A 316 3.32 -8.67 15.13
N SER A 317 2.45 -9.59 15.51
CA SER A 317 2.49 -11.00 15.12
C SER A 317 1.88 -11.25 13.74
N GLY A 318 1.01 -10.36 13.28
CA GLY A 318 0.43 -10.46 11.95
C GLY A 318 -0.56 -9.36 11.60
N VAL A 319 -1.01 -9.38 10.35
CA VAL A 319 -2.09 -8.53 9.82
C VAL A 319 -3.21 -9.38 9.24
N ILE A 320 -4.43 -8.87 9.36
CA ILE A 320 -5.65 -9.47 8.82
C ILE A 320 -6.27 -8.45 7.89
N LEU A 321 -6.31 -8.76 6.60
CA LEU A 321 -6.87 -7.92 5.57
C LEU A 321 -8.31 -8.35 5.31
N LEU A 322 -9.29 -7.59 5.84
CA LEU A 322 -10.73 -7.82 5.65
C LEU A 322 -11.32 -6.91 4.58
N ARG A 323 -10.50 -6.13 3.90
CA ARG A 323 -10.96 -5.22 2.85
C ARG A 323 -10.27 -5.50 1.53
N PRO A 324 -10.99 -5.32 0.41
CA PRO A 324 -10.34 -5.22 -0.89
C PRO A 324 -9.39 -4.01 -0.86
N THR A 325 -8.13 -4.23 -1.13
CA THR A 325 -7.16 -3.14 -1.26
C THR A 325 -6.93 -2.86 -2.73
N VAL A 326 -7.54 -1.80 -3.22
CA VAL A 326 -7.54 -1.42 -4.63
C VAL A 326 -6.16 -0.96 -5.11
N SER A 327 -5.29 -0.54 -4.17
CA SER A 327 -3.96 -0.02 -4.48
C SER A 327 -2.87 -0.98 -4.03
N PRO A 328 -2.00 -1.48 -4.93
CA PRO A 328 -0.83 -2.27 -4.56
C PRO A 328 0.08 -1.58 -3.54
N ILE A 329 0.12 -0.26 -3.55
CA ILE A 329 0.92 0.53 -2.59
C ILE A 329 0.33 0.47 -1.19
N ILE A 330 -0.98 0.73 -1.05
CA ILE A 330 -1.67 0.62 0.24
C ILE A 330 -1.54 -0.82 0.77
N TYR A 331 -1.70 -1.81 -0.09
CA TYR A 331 -1.50 -3.21 0.24
C TYR A 331 -0.09 -3.46 0.81
N LYS A 332 0.98 -3.03 0.11
CA LYS A 332 2.36 -3.17 0.57
C LYS A 332 2.64 -2.42 1.88
N GLN A 333 2.00 -1.27 2.08
CA GLN A 333 2.08 -0.55 3.35
C GLN A 333 1.43 -1.32 4.50
N GLN A 334 0.27 -1.94 4.26
CA GLN A 334 -0.45 -2.73 5.25
C GLN A 334 0.32 -3.99 5.64
N ILE A 335 0.76 -4.79 4.68
CA ILE A 335 1.56 -5.98 4.99
C ILE A 335 2.92 -5.62 5.59
N GLY A 336 3.51 -4.52 5.17
CA GLY A 336 4.75 -3.98 5.73
C GLY A 336 4.67 -3.66 7.22
N ARG A 337 3.47 -3.50 7.80
CA ARG A 337 3.30 -3.33 9.25
C ARG A 337 3.66 -4.60 10.04
N ALA A 338 3.47 -5.76 9.43
CA ALA A 338 3.86 -7.03 10.03
C ALA A 338 5.35 -7.34 9.81
N LEU A 339 6.01 -6.68 8.84
CA LEU A 339 7.38 -6.96 8.47
C LEU A 339 8.32 -5.92 9.10
N GLN A 340 9.30 -6.38 9.86
CA GLN A 340 10.22 -5.52 10.59
C GLN A 340 11.66 -6.02 10.44
N THR A 341 12.59 -5.08 10.35
CA THR A 341 14.02 -5.36 10.32
C THR A 341 14.49 -5.92 11.68
N GLY A 342 15.33 -6.95 11.64
CA GLY A 342 15.92 -7.54 12.85
C GLY A 342 15.05 -8.56 13.59
N ILE A 343 13.82 -8.81 13.15
CA ILE A 343 12.94 -9.86 13.69
C ILE A 343 13.14 -11.13 12.87
N LYS A 344 13.52 -12.23 13.53
CA LYS A 344 13.71 -13.55 12.89
C LYS A 344 12.41 -14.33 12.72
N GLN A 345 11.35 -13.94 13.43
CA GLN A 345 10.08 -14.66 13.40
C GLN A 345 9.21 -14.16 12.25
N SER A 346 8.73 -15.09 11.40
CA SER A 346 7.81 -14.78 10.32
C SER A 346 6.46 -14.34 10.87
N SER A 347 6.03 -13.15 10.52
CA SER A 347 4.66 -12.68 10.81
C SER A 347 3.65 -13.37 9.89
N VAL A 348 2.40 -13.50 10.34
CA VAL A 348 1.33 -14.08 9.53
C VAL A 348 0.51 -12.97 8.88
N ILE A 349 0.29 -13.08 7.58
CA ILE A 349 -0.63 -12.23 6.83
C ILE A 349 -1.84 -13.07 6.46
N PHE A 350 -3.01 -12.72 6.99
CA PHE A 350 -4.28 -13.29 6.57
C PHE A 350 -4.92 -12.35 5.56
N ASP A 351 -4.99 -12.78 4.31
CA ASP A 351 -5.71 -12.08 3.25
C ASP A 351 -7.07 -12.75 3.07
N ILE A 352 -8.09 -12.13 3.66
CA ILE A 352 -9.46 -12.67 3.70
C ILE A 352 -10.29 -11.90 2.71
N VAL A 353 -10.14 -12.26 1.46
CA VAL A 353 -10.74 -11.49 0.39
C VAL A 353 -11.52 -12.36 -0.57
N LEU A 354 -12.65 -11.82 -0.98
CA LEU A 354 -13.47 -12.30 -2.09
C LEU A 354 -13.27 -11.51 -3.37
N ASN A 355 -12.19 -10.74 -3.48
CA ASN A 355 -11.96 -9.95 -4.67
C ASN A 355 -10.76 -10.50 -5.44
N ILE A 356 -11.00 -11.00 -6.65
CA ILE A 356 -9.98 -11.44 -7.61
C ILE A 356 -8.89 -10.39 -7.80
N GLU A 357 -9.24 -9.12 -7.68
CA GLU A 357 -8.33 -7.98 -7.88
C GLU A 357 -7.21 -7.93 -6.82
N ASN A 358 -7.40 -8.55 -5.65
CA ASN A 358 -6.36 -8.60 -4.60
C ASN A 358 -5.35 -9.74 -4.80
N LEU A 359 -5.68 -10.76 -5.57
CA LEU A 359 -4.72 -11.83 -5.92
C LEU A 359 -3.54 -11.28 -6.70
N TYR A 360 -3.74 -10.21 -7.46
CA TYR A 360 -2.66 -9.52 -8.16
C TYR A 360 -1.71 -8.76 -7.23
N SER A 361 -2.15 -8.39 -6.03
CA SER A 361 -1.32 -7.62 -5.10
C SER A 361 -0.19 -8.46 -4.50
N ILE A 362 -0.46 -9.71 -4.13
CA ILE A 362 0.61 -10.62 -3.65
C ILE A 362 1.52 -11.03 -4.80
N GLY A 363 0.98 -11.27 -5.99
CA GLY A 363 1.75 -11.55 -7.20
C GLY A 363 2.76 -10.44 -7.50
N SER A 364 2.41 -9.17 -7.22
CA SER A 364 3.35 -8.06 -7.40
C SER A 364 4.56 -8.11 -6.46
N VAL A 365 4.40 -8.63 -5.24
CA VAL A 365 5.54 -8.81 -4.31
C VAL A 365 6.41 -9.98 -4.75
N GLU A 366 5.82 -11.08 -5.21
CA GLU A 366 6.57 -12.20 -5.77
C GLU A 366 7.33 -11.81 -7.04
N GLU A 367 6.70 -11.00 -7.92
CA GLU A 367 7.36 -10.45 -9.11
C GLU A 367 8.56 -9.58 -8.73
N GLU A 368 8.42 -8.69 -7.74
CA GLU A 368 9.54 -7.90 -7.22
C GLU A 368 10.67 -8.80 -6.69
N MET A 369 10.34 -9.88 -5.98
CA MET A 369 11.33 -10.83 -5.50
C MET A 369 12.05 -11.55 -6.65
N GLN A 370 11.33 -11.96 -7.67
CA GLN A 370 11.91 -12.59 -8.87
C GLN A 370 12.85 -11.64 -9.60
N ILE A 371 12.43 -10.38 -9.78
CA ILE A 371 13.25 -9.33 -10.41
C ILE A 371 14.51 -9.08 -9.60
N ALA A 372 14.39 -8.91 -8.28
CA ALA A 372 15.54 -8.69 -7.39
C ALA A 372 16.48 -9.89 -7.40
N THR A 373 15.97 -11.12 -7.31
CA THR A 373 16.76 -12.35 -7.36
C THR A 373 17.54 -12.43 -8.68
N ALA A 374 16.87 -12.22 -9.81
CA ALA A 374 17.52 -12.23 -11.12
C ALA A 374 18.60 -11.14 -11.24
N TYR A 375 18.33 -9.94 -10.71
CA TYR A 375 19.28 -8.83 -10.70
C TYR A 375 20.56 -9.16 -9.92
N TYR A 376 20.44 -9.63 -8.65
CA TYR A 376 21.60 -9.97 -7.84
C TYR A 376 22.40 -11.14 -8.42
N ARG A 377 21.74 -12.15 -8.99
CA ARG A 377 22.41 -13.23 -9.74
C ARG A 377 23.17 -12.73 -10.95
N SER A 378 22.59 -11.79 -11.70
CA SER A 378 23.27 -11.22 -12.88
C SER A 378 24.58 -10.47 -12.54
N LEU A 379 24.68 -9.98 -11.29
CA LEU A 379 25.86 -9.31 -10.75
C LEU A 379 26.85 -10.28 -10.08
N GLY A 380 26.55 -11.58 -10.02
CA GLY A 380 27.37 -12.58 -9.29
C GLY A 380 27.33 -12.38 -7.77
N LEU A 381 26.25 -11.81 -7.24
CA LEU A 381 26.05 -11.53 -5.82
C LEU A 381 25.04 -12.49 -5.19
N ASP A 382 25.12 -13.78 -5.53
CA ASP A 382 24.22 -14.83 -5.02
C ASP A 382 24.27 -14.96 -3.50
N ASP A 383 25.38 -14.64 -2.88
CA ASP A 383 25.58 -14.61 -1.42
C ASP A 383 24.68 -13.59 -0.68
N LYS A 384 24.17 -12.60 -1.39
CA LYS A 384 23.22 -11.62 -0.84
C LYS A 384 21.77 -12.07 -0.87
N ILE A 385 21.45 -13.13 -1.61
CA ILE A 385 20.09 -13.67 -1.72
C ILE A 385 19.83 -14.56 -0.50
N VAL A 386 19.03 -14.06 0.42
CA VAL A 386 18.67 -14.76 1.66
C VAL A 386 17.35 -15.53 1.50
N ASN A 387 16.36 -14.93 0.83
CA ASN A 387 15.05 -15.50 0.60
C ASN A 387 14.68 -15.39 -0.87
N GLU A 388 14.39 -16.52 -1.53
CA GLU A 388 13.96 -16.52 -2.93
C GLU A 388 12.44 -16.50 -3.08
N HIS A 389 11.71 -16.95 -2.06
CA HIS A 389 10.26 -17.01 -2.02
C HIS A 389 9.78 -17.00 -0.55
N PHE A 390 8.49 -16.78 -0.35
CA PHE A 390 7.84 -16.96 0.95
C PHE A 390 6.67 -17.95 0.85
N LYS A 391 6.22 -18.43 2.01
CA LYS A 391 5.20 -19.45 2.06
C LYS A 391 3.81 -18.87 1.85
N ILE A 392 3.17 -19.21 0.74
CA ILE A 392 1.76 -18.96 0.47
C ILE A 392 0.97 -20.22 0.80
N ILE A 393 -0.08 -20.07 1.59
CA ILE A 393 -1.02 -21.13 1.95
C ILE A 393 -2.37 -20.73 1.37
N ASP A 394 -2.85 -21.52 0.43
CA ASP A 394 -4.15 -21.34 -0.17
C ASP A 394 -5.19 -22.19 0.56
N GLU A 395 -6.03 -21.54 1.37
CA GLU A 395 -7.18 -22.19 2.05
C GLU A 395 -8.48 -22.01 1.27
N VAL A 396 -8.40 -21.40 0.10
CA VAL A 396 -9.56 -21.21 -0.81
C VAL A 396 -9.69 -22.37 -1.80
N HIS A 397 -8.68 -23.26 -1.84
CA HIS A 397 -8.60 -24.43 -2.74
C HIS A 397 -8.83 -24.04 -4.22
N ASP A 398 -9.74 -24.74 -4.91
CA ASP A 398 -10.04 -24.50 -6.34
C ASP A 398 -10.74 -23.16 -6.61
N CYS A 399 -11.08 -22.36 -5.57
CA CYS A 399 -11.78 -21.09 -5.76
C CYS A 399 -10.93 -20.09 -6.54
N LEU A 400 -9.61 -20.06 -6.35
CA LEU A 400 -8.70 -19.16 -7.06
C LEU A 400 -8.74 -19.40 -8.56
N GLU A 401 -8.60 -20.66 -8.98
CA GLU A 401 -8.66 -21.05 -10.40
C GLU A 401 -10.02 -20.72 -11.02
N LEU A 402 -11.12 -20.91 -10.26
CA LEU A 402 -12.46 -20.57 -10.71
C LEU A 402 -12.69 -19.06 -10.83
N PHE A 403 -12.12 -18.29 -9.90
CA PHE A 403 -12.14 -16.82 -9.97
C PHE A 403 -11.35 -16.32 -11.16
N ASP A 404 -10.15 -16.84 -11.40
CA ASP A 404 -9.31 -16.46 -12.55
C ASP A 404 -10.02 -16.75 -13.87
N ARG A 405 -10.60 -17.92 -14.02
CA ARG A 405 -11.38 -18.30 -15.21
C ARG A 405 -12.61 -17.43 -15.43
N LEU A 406 -13.33 -17.07 -14.33
CA LEU A 406 -14.44 -16.11 -14.40
C LEU A 406 -13.94 -14.71 -14.81
N GLY A 407 -12.82 -14.29 -14.23
CA GLY A 407 -12.17 -13.01 -14.55
C GLY A 407 -11.74 -12.96 -16.01
N GLU A 408 -11.04 -13.97 -16.50
CA GLU A 408 -10.62 -14.10 -17.90
C GLU A 408 -11.80 -14.13 -18.85
N MET A 409 -12.84 -14.88 -18.55
CA MET A 409 -14.03 -14.98 -19.38
C MET A 409 -14.81 -13.65 -19.46
N LEU A 410 -14.91 -12.91 -18.34
CA LEU A 410 -15.50 -11.58 -18.30
C LEU A 410 -14.55 -10.53 -18.92
N SER A 411 -13.25 -10.77 -18.94
CA SER A 411 -12.20 -9.96 -19.58
C SER A 411 -12.04 -10.32 -21.06
N ALA A 412 -12.48 -11.47 -21.52
CA ALA A 412 -12.51 -11.81 -22.95
C ALA A 412 -13.37 -10.79 -23.73
N SER A 413 -14.43 -10.27 -23.11
CA SER A 413 -15.20 -9.15 -23.67
C SER A 413 -14.37 -7.85 -23.72
N TRP A 414 -13.49 -7.61 -22.74
CA TRP A 414 -12.58 -6.47 -22.72
C TRP A 414 -11.51 -6.60 -23.81
N SER A 415 -10.89 -7.77 -23.95
CA SER A 415 -9.88 -8.03 -25.00
C SER A 415 -10.47 -7.88 -26.39
N LEU A 416 -11.68 -8.36 -26.62
CA LEU A 416 -12.39 -8.15 -27.88
C LEU A 416 -12.63 -6.67 -28.16
N MET A 417 -13.11 -5.93 -27.17
CA MET A 417 -13.35 -4.49 -27.31
C MET A 417 -12.05 -3.70 -27.45
N TYR A 418 -10.97 -4.15 -26.80
CA TYR A 418 -9.63 -3.58 -27.00
C TYR A 418 -9.12 -3.78 -28.43
N GLU A 419 -9.28 -4.97 -29.03
CA GLU A 419 -8.92 -5.17 -30.44
C GLU A 419 -9.76 -4.27 -31.36
N LYS A 420 -11.05 -4.04 -31.06
CA LYS A 420 -11.88 -3.07 -31.79
C LYS A 420 -11.42 -1.62 -31.60
N ALA A 421 -10.92 -1.29 -30.41
CA ALA A 421 -10.33 0.02 -30.16
C ALA A 421 -9.01 0.20 -30.93
N LYS A 422 -8.23 -0.85 -31.06
CA LYS A 422 -6.97 -0.88 -31.81
C LYS A 422 -7.21 -0.76 -33.31
N GLU A 423 -8.25 -1.45 -33.88
CA GLU A 423 -8.70 -1.29 -35.25
C GLU A 423 -9.08 0.19 -35.49
N TYR A 424 -9.91 0.77 -34.63
CA TYR A 424 -10.31 2.16 -34.72
C TYR A 424 -9.11 3.14 -34.67
N TYR A 425 -8.17 2.89 -33.77
CA TYR A 425 -6.94 3.69 -33.63
C TYR A 425 -6.08 3.61 -34.91
N ALA A 426 -5.97 2.42 -35.52
CA ALA A 426 -5.21 2.23 -36.74
C ALA A 426 -5.81 3.04 -37.92
N GLU A 427 -7.14 3.18 -37.97
CA GLU A 427 -7.84 3.93 -38.98
C GLU A 427 -7.86 5.45 -38.75
N ASN A 428 -7.96 5.88 -37.47
CA ASN A 428 -8.24 7.28 -37.12
C ASN A 428 -7.08 7.98 -36.39
N GLY A 429 -6.03 7.27 -36.00
CA GLY A 429 -4.85 7.80 -35.28
C GLY A 429 -5.10 8.28 -33.84
N ASN A 430 -6.31 8.05 -33.30
CA ASN A 430 -6.70 8.45 -31.94
C ASN A 430 -7.87 7.59 -31.45
N LEU A 431 -8.21 7.71 -30.14
CA LEU A 431 -9.38 7.08 -29.52
C LEU A 431 -10.47 8.10 -29.12
N GLU A 432 -10.64 9.17 -29.87
CA GLU A 432 -11.75 10.10 -29.71
C GLU A 432 -13.02 9.55 -30.36
N VAL A 433 -13.47 8.41 -29.86
CA VAL A 433 -14.59 7.65 -30.40
C VAL A 433 -15.91 8.33 -30.02
N PRO A 434 -16.79 8.72 -30.98
CA PRO A 434 -18.09 9.27 -30.66
C PRO A 434 -18.92 8.34 -29.78
N LYS A 435 -19.63 8.86 -28.77
CA LYS A 435 -20.40 8.10 -27.78
C LYS A 435 -21.31 7.01 -28.39
N ARG A 436 -21.92 7.27 -29.53
CA ARG A 436 -22.84 6.35 -30.20
C ARG A 436 -22.19 5.54 -31.32
N TYR A 437 -20.87 5.60 -31.47
CA TYR A 437 -20.17 4.87 -32.52
C TYR A 437 -20.30 3.36 -32.33
N LEU A 438 -20.72 2.70 -33.39
CA LEU A 438 -20.76 1.26 -33.56
C LEU A 438 -19.69 0.85 -34.57
N THR A 439 -18.94 -0.19 -34.26
CA THR A 439 -18.05 -0.79 -35.26
C THR A 439 -18.85 -1.46 -36.36
N PRO A 440 -18.25 -1.78 -37.53
CA PRO A 440 -18.93 -2.53 -38.60
C PRO A 440 -19.55 -3.86 -38.11
N GLY A 441 -18.98 -4.48 -37.08
CA GLY A 441 -19.52 -5.68 -36.41
C GLY A 441 -20.59 -5.40 -35.35
N GLY A 442 -21.10 -4.17 -35.22
CA GLY A 442 -22.18 -3.78 -34.31
C GLY A 442 -21.77 -3.61 -32.85
N TYR A 443 -20.48 -3.56 -32.53
CA TYR A 443 -20.00 -3.36 -31.16
C TYR A 443 -20.08 -1.88 -30.78
N THR A 444 -20.57 -1.59 -29.56
CA THR A 444 -20.73 -0.24 -29.01
C THR A 444 -19.40 0.34 -28.51
N LEU A 445 -18.46 0.59 -29.44
CA LEU A 445 -17.10 1.00 -29.07
C LEU A 445 -17.07 2.36 -28.36
N GLY A 446 -17.86 3.34 -28.82
CA GLY A 446 -17.89 4.66 -28.18
C GLY A 446 -18.37 4.63 -26.74
N ALA A 447 -19.41 3.84 -26.43
CA ALA A 447 -19.89 3.64 -25.07
C ALA A 447 -18.83 2.91 -24.21
N TRP A 448 -18.13 1.94 -24.77
CA TRP A 448 -17.08 1.21 -24.05
C TRP A 448 -15.89 2.10 -23.71
N ILE A 449 -15.35 2.88 -24.66
CA ILE A 449 -14.26 3.84 -24.42
C ILE A 449 -14.64 4.85 -23.32
N ARG A 450 -15.87 5.37 -23.37
CA ARG A 450 -16.36 6.27 -22.31
C ARG A 450 -16.40 5.57 -20.95
N THR A 451 -16.85 4.32 -20.90
CA THR A 451 -16.87 3.53 -19.67
C THR A 451 -15.45 3.35 -19.11
N GLN A 452 -14.45 3.04 -19.96
CA GLN A 452 -13.06 2.93 -19.48
C GLN A 452 -12.58 4.24 -18.83
N ARG A 453 -12.88 5.39 -19.46
CA ARG A 453 -12.54 6.71 -18.88
C ARG A 453 -13.25 6.98 -17.56
N LEU A 454 -14.53 6.61 -17.43
CA LEU A 454 -15.30 6.77 -16.19
C LEU A 454 -14.78 5.85 -15.07
N VAL A 455 -14.39 4.62 -15.40
CA VAL A 455 -13.76 3.67 -14.47
C VAL A 455 -12.42 4.22 -13.99
N TYR A 456 -11.58 4.68 -14.90
CA TYR A 456 -10.28 5.28 -14.58
C TYR A 456 -10.43 6.52 -13.67
N ALA A 457 -11.41 7.35 -13.91
CA ALA A 457 -11.72 8.54 -13.12
C ALA A 457 -12.48 8.24 -11.80
N GLY A 458 -12.74 6.96 -11.48
CA GLY A 458 -13.50 6.58 -10.27
C GLY A 458 -14.97 7.01 -10.27
N LYS A 459 -15.52 7.39 -11.44
CA LYS A 459 -16.90 7.90 -11.58
C LYS A 459 -17.95 6.82 -11.86
N THR A 460 -17.54 5.58 -12.02
CA THR A 460 -18.43 4.42 -12.21
C THR A 460 -17.80 3.16 -11.66
N TYR A 461 -18.62 2.15 -11.44
CA TYR A 461 -18.15 0.85 -10.96
C TYR A 461 -17.26 0.16 -11.99
N GLY A 462 -16.15 -0.36 -11.55
CA GLY A 462 -15.15 -1.10 -12.32
C GLY A 462 -13.75 -0.69 -11.90
N ILE A 463 -12.77 -1.53 -12.25
CA ILE A 463 -11.35 -1.24 -12.04
C ILE A 463 -10.66 -1.62 -13.33
N LEU A 464 -9.73 -0.79 -13.74
CA LEU A 464 -8.78 -1.09 -14.81
C LEU A 464 -7.49 -1.56 -14.16
N THR A 465 -6.99 -2.72 -14.60
CA THR A 465 -5.66 -3.17 -14.20
C THR A 465 -4.59 -2.29 -14.86
N ASP A 466 -3.40 -2.20 -14.27
CA ASP A 466 -2.27 -1.47 -14.85
C ASP A 466 -1.94 -1.94 -16.27
N TRP A 467 -2.07 -3.25 -16.51
CA TRP A 467 -1.92 -3.83 -17.83
C TRP A 467 -2.97 -3.30 -18.84
N GLN A 468 -4.24 -3.16 -18.44
CA GLN A 468 -5.30 -2.60 -19.27
C GLN A 468 -5.07 -1.11 -19.53
N ILE A 469 -4.65 -0.37 -18.52
CA ILE A 469 -4.29 1.06 -18.62
C ILE A 469 -3.15 1.23 -19.64
N LYS A 470 -2.03 0.54 -19.45
CA LYS A 470 -0.87 0.59 -20.35
C LYS A 470 -1.22 0.18 -21.79
N LYS A 471 -2.08 -0.81 -21.96
CA LYS A 471 -2.57 -1.21 -23.31
C LYS A 471 -3.38 -0.10 -23.97
N LEU A 472 -4.31 0.52 -23.24
CA LEU A 472 -5.12 1.61 -23.77
C LEU A 472 -4.29 2.85 -24.09
N GLU A 473 -3.31 3.17 -23.28
CA GLU A 473 -2.35 4.27 -23.51
C GLU A 473 -1.52 4.05 -24.79
N LYS A 474 -1.06 2.81 -25.03
CA LYS A 474 -0.34 2.44 -26.26
C LYS A 474 -1.11 2.71 -27.54
N ILE A 475 -2.44 2.70 -27.49
CA ILE A 475 -3.32 3.01 -28.60
C ILE A 475 -3.94 4.40 -28.48
N GLY A 476 -3.27 5.32 -27.76
CA GLY A 476 -3.62 6.73 -27.73
C GLY A 476 -4.81 7.09 -26.85
N MET A 477 -5.14 6.28 -25.83
CA MET A 477 -6.17 6.65 -24.86
C MET A 477 -5.73 7.89 -24.08
N ARG A 478 -6.59 8.91 -24.07
CA ARG A 478 -6.50 10.10 -23.23
C ARG A 478 -7.57 10.04 -22.16
N TRP A 479 -7.14 10.12 -20.91
CA TRP A 479 -8.05 9.93 -19.77
C TRP A 479 -8.85 11.18 -19.42
N GLU A 480 -8.36 12.36 -19.78
CA GLU A 480 -8.93 13.67 -19.41
C GLU A 480 -10.12 14.13 -20.29
N ASN A 481 -10.37 13.52 -21.44
CA ASN A 481 -11.45 13.93 -22.35
C ASN A 481 -12.78 13.23 -22.00
N ILE A 482 -13.38 13.62 -20.88
CA ILE A 482 -14.81 13.33 -20.61
C ILE A 482 -15.61 14.57 -21.06
N ARG A 483 -15.71 14.79 -22.36
CA ARG A 483 -16.75 15.68 -22.88
C ARG A 483 -18.05 14.88 -22.97
N ASP A 484 -19.11 15.40 -22.34
CA ASP A 484 -20.49 14.84 -22.32
C ASP A 484 -21.12 14.73 -23.71
#